data_51c74f70a8efec6f85174b9596e581a9
#
_entry.id   51c74f70a8efec6f85174b9596e581a9
#
_cell.length_a   1.000
_cell.length_b   1.000
_cell.length_c   1.000
_cell.angle_alpha   90.00
_cell.angle_beta   90.00
_cell.angle_gamma   90.00
#
_symmetry.space_group_name_H-M   'P 1'
#
loop_
_entity.id
_entity.type
_entity.pdbx_description
1 polymer ?
#
loop_
_entity_poly.entity_id
_entity_poly.type
_entity_poly.pdbx_seq_one_letter_code
_entity_poly.pdbx_strand_id
1 'polypeptide(L)'
;MVEFVKRMIDEHSELVVRIHKLHNYIYSEKSDKDNKPEFANKCIQLSAMKKYEEALRARLENQGIFFENSQYFERVAQITVSKDGDENPKHSENND
;
A
#
# COMPACT_ATOMS: atom_id res chain seq x y z
N MET A 1 -3.58 -10.05 24.55
CA MET A 1 -2.67 -9.45 23.57
C MET A 1 -1.98 -8.27 24.21
N VAL A 2 -0.69 -8.14 23.98
CA VAL A 2 0.08 -7.03 24.51
C VAL A 2 -0.39 -5.73 23.89
N GLU A 3 -0.45 -4.69 24.69
CA GLU A 3 -1.04 -3.42 24.27
C GLU A 3 -0.35 -2.80 23.04
N PHE A 4 0.99 -2.83 23.01
CA PHE A 4 1.66 -2.21 21.86
C PHE A 4 1.44 -2.98 20.57
N VAL A 5 1.22 -4.30 20.66
CA VAL A 5 0.92 -5.10 19.48
C VAL A 5 -0.45 -4.72 18.95
N LYS A 6 -1.41 -4.53 19.84
CA LYS A 6 -2.74 -4.12 19.42
C LYS A 6 -2.70 -2.77 18.72
N ARG A 7 -1.93 -1.83 19.26
CA ARG A 7 -1.81 -0.53 18.63
C ARG A 7 -1.18 -0.63 17.25
N MET A 8 -0.20 -1.53 17.10
CA MET A 8 0.41 -1.74 15.79
C MET A 8 -0.57 -2.32 14.78
N ILE A 9 -1.42 -3.24 15.24
CA ILE A 9 -2.44 -3.82 14.37
C ILE A 9 -3.38 -2.74 13.88
N ASP A 10 -3.83 -1.89 14.81
CA ASP A 10 -4.74 -0.80 14.46
C ASP A 10 -4.08 0.18 13.50
N GLU A 11 -2.83 0.52 13.77
CA GLU A 11 -2.07 1.42 12.93
C GLU A 11 -1.90 0.84 11.52
N HIS A 12 -1.61 -0.43 11.45
CA HIS A 12 -1.44 -1.09 10.16
C HIS A 12 -2.73 -1.06 9.36
N SER A 13 -3.85 -1.35 10.01
CA SER A 13 -5.14 -1.34 9.34
C SER A 13 -5.48 0.04 8.79
N GLU A 14 -5.24 1.07 9.59
CA GLU A 14 -5.49 2.43 9.15
C GLU A 14 -4.58 2.83 8.00
N LEU A 15 -3.33 2.43 8.10
CA LEU A 15 -2.35 2.76 7.06
C LEU A 15 -2.75 2.16 5.72
N VAL A 16 -3.18 0.91 5.73
CA VAL A 16 -3.57 0.27 4.48
C VAL A 16 -4.79 0.94 3.86
N VAL A 17 -5.73 1.36 4.68
CA VAL A 17 -6.88 2.12 4.16
C VAL A 17 -6.42 3.40 3.50
N ARG A 18 -5.47 4.12 4.12
CA ARG A 18 -4.94 5.35 3.56
C ARG A 18 -4.19 5.12 2.27
N ILE A 19 -3.41 4.05 2.21
CA ILE A 19 -2.70 3.68 0.99
C ILE A 19 -3.70 3.47 -0.14
N HIS A 20 -4.76 2.74 0.15
CA HIS A 20 -5.78 2.44 -0.82
C HIS A 20 -6.44 3.71 -1.36
N LYS A 21 -6.78 4.61 -0.44
CA LYS A 21 -7.45 5.86 -0.82
C LYS A 21 -6.54 6.73 -1.68
N LEU A 22 -5.30 6.88 -1.27
CA LEU A 22 -4.37 7.72 -2.02
C LEU A 22 -4.08 7.12 -3.38
N HIS A 23 -3.89 5.82 -3.44
CA HIS A 23 -3.68 5.15 -4.71
C HIS A 23 -4.85 5.38 -5.65
N ASN A 24 -6.06 5.17 -5.13
CA ASN A 24 -7.24 5.34 -5.96
C ASN A 24 -7.38 6.77 -6.47
N TYR A 25 -7.01 7.73 -5.64
CA TYR A 25 -7.04 9.13 -6.05
C TYR A 25 -6.05 9.38 -7.18
N ILE A 26 -4.81 8.92 -7.01
CA ILE A 26 -3.73 9.16 -7.96
C ILE A 26 -4.08 8.60 -9.35
N TYR A 27 -4.71 7.43 -9.35
CA TYR A 27 -5.02 6.76 -10.62
C TYR A 27 -6.44 7.06 -11.11
N SER A 28 -7.08 8.07 -10.56
CA SER A 28 -8.39 8.50 -11.01
C SER A 28 -8.27 9.84 -11.72
N GLU A 29 -9.35 10.23 -12.37
CA GLU A 29 -9.42 11.53 -13.02
C GLU A 29 -9.35 12.70 -12.05
N LYS A 30 -9.63 12.39 -10.77
CA LYS A 30 -9.61 13.44 -9.75
C LYS A 30 -8.24 14.07 -9.62
N SER A 31 -7.18 13.31 -9.87
CA SER A 31 -5.82 13.81 -9.74
C SER A 31 -5.47 14.80 -10.85
N ASP A 32 -6.28 14.88 -11.90
CA ASP A 32 -6.04 15.85 -12.98
C ASP A 32 -6.12 17.29 -12.46
N LYS A 33 -6.76 17.49 -11.32
CA LYS A 33 -6.85 18.83 -10.73
C LYS A 33 -5.56 19.27 -10.09
N ASP A 34 -4.70 18.34 -9.76
CA ASP A 34 -3.46 18.65 -9.08
C ASP A 34 -2.46 19.25 -10.06
N ASN A 35 -1.71 20.25 -9.62
CA ASN A 35 -0.58 20.70 -10.43
C ASN A 35 0.51 19.62 -10.34
N LYS A 36 1.52 19.75 -11.21
CA LYS A 36 2.56 18.74 -11.30
C LYS A 36 3.31 18.51 -9.99
N PRO A 37 3.74 19.56 -9.28
CA PRO A 37 4.41 19.31 -8.00
C PRO A 37 3.55 18.59 -6.98
N GLU A 38 2.28 18.93 -6.92
CA GLU A 38 1.39 18.29 -5.97
C GLU A 38 1.18 16.82 -6.34
N PHE A 39 0.98 16.55 -7.60
CA PHE A 39 0.82 15.17 -8.08
C PHE A 39 2.07 14.35 -7.77
N ALA A 40 3.25 14.92 -8.05
CA ALA A 40 4.51 14.23 -7.78
C ALA A 40 4.67 13.95 -6.28
N ASN A 41 4.30 14.92 -5.44
CA ASN A 41 4.40 14.72 -4.00
C ASN A 41 3.47 13.64 -3.49
N LYS A 42 2.29 13.52 -4.08
CA LYS A 42 1.37 12.45 -3.72
C LYS A 42 1.92 11.08 -4.10
N CYS A 43 2.59 11.00 -5.24
CA CYS A 43 3.22 9.75 -5.66
C CYS A 43 4.35 9.35 -4.69
N ILE A 44 5.13 10.34 -4.26
CA ILE A 44 6.19 10.11 -3.28
C ILE A 44 5.58 9.65 -1.96
N GLN A 45 4.51 10.31 -1.56
CA GLN A 45 3.83 9.95 -0.32
C GLN A 45 3.32 8.52 -0.36
N LEU A 46 2.71 8.13 -1.47
CA LEU A 46 2.22 6.76 -1.62
C LEU A 46 3.36 5.76 -1.49
N SER A 47 4.48 6.04 -2.13
CA SER A 47 5.64 5.16 -2.07
C SER A 47 6.15 5.02 -0.63
N ALA A 48 6.23 6.14 0.09
CA ALA A 48 6.68 6.13 1.48
C ALA A 48 5.72 5.36 2.38
N MET A 49 4.42 5.51 2.15
CA MET A 49 3.43 4.80 2.93
C MET A 49 3.51 3.29 2.72
N LYS A 50 3.81 2.87 1.51
CA LYS A 50 3.98 1.44 1.24
C LYS A 50 5.19 0.87 1.96
N LYS A 51 6.28 1.63 2.01
CA LYS A 51 7.46 1.19 2.73
C LYS A 51 7.21 1.13 4.23
N TYR A 52 6.45 2.08 4.73
CA TYR A 52 6.07 2.07 6.13
C TYR A 52 5.21 0.84 6.43
N GLU A 53 4.28 0.53 5.54
CA GLU A 53 3.42 -0.65 5.71
C GLU A 53 4.27 -1.93 5.77
N GLU A 54 5.27 -2.04 4.90
CA GLU A 54 6.14 -3.20 4.91
C GLU A 54 6.87 -3.36 6.23
N ALA A 55 7.39 -2.25 6.76
CA ALA A 55 8.12 -2.27 8.02
C ALA A 55 7.20 -2.66 9.18
N LEU A 56 6.01 -2.09 9.19
CA LEU A 56 5.06 -2.34 10.25
C LEU A 56 4.58 -3.79 10.20
N ARG A 57 4.35 -4.30 9.02
CA ARG A 57 3.96 -5.69 8.84
C ARG A 57 5.06 -6.63 9.32
N ALA A 58 6.32 -6.33 8.99
CA ALA A 58 7.44 -7.13 9.43
C ALA A 58 7.55 -7.15 10.95
N ARG A 59 7.30 -6.00 11.58
CA ARG A 59 7.30 -5.94 13.04
C ARG A 59 6.19 -6.77 13.65
N LEU A 60 5.03 -6.76 13.01
CA LEU A 60 3.91 -7.58 13.48
C LEU A 60 4.19 -9.07 13.30
N GLU A 61 4.84 -9.43 12.20
CA GLU A 61 5.23 -10.82 11.98
C GLU A 61 6.19 -11.29 13.06
N ASN A 62 7.09 -10.42 13.50
CA ASN A 62 7.98 -10.75 14.61
C ASN A 62 7.23 -11.00 15.90
N GLN A 63 6.02 -10.48 16.02
CA GLN A 63 5.17 -10.69 17.19
C GLN A 63 4.19 -11.86 16.99
N GLY A 64 4.36 -12.60 15.90
CA GLY A 64 3.51 -13.75 15.61
C GLY A 64 2.19 -13.38 14.94
N ILE A 65 2.07 -12.13 14.48
CA ILE A 65 0.84 -11.67 13.81
C ILE A 65 1.08 -11.70 12.32
N PHE A 66 0.36 -12.58 11.64
CA PHE A 66 0.50 -12.72 10.20
C PHE A 66 -0.85 -12.40 9.56
N PHE A 67 -0.80 -11.65 8.47
CA PHE A 67 -1.99 -11.38 7.70
C PHE A 67 -2.14 -12.51 6.70
N GLU A 68 -3.04 -13.42 7.01
CA GLU A 68 -3.13 -14.61 6.23
C GLU A 68 -3.67 -14.37 4.86
N ASN A 69 -4.41 -13.34 4.70
CA ASN A 69 -4.99 -13.17 3.43
C ASN A 69 -4.33 -12.12 2.60
N SER A 70 -3.76 -12.62 1.60
CA SER A 70 -3.12 -11.75 0.64
C SER A 70 -4.10 -10.85 -0.07
N GLN A 71 -5.41 -11.07 0.04
CA GLN A 71 -6.34 -10.18 -0.62
C GLN A 71 -6.08 -8.73 -0.35
N TYR A 72 -5.81 -8.49 0.90
CA TYR A 72 -5.48 -7.19 1.35
C TYR A 72 -4.23 -6.70 0.67
N PHE A 73 -3.22 -7.53 0.68
CA PHE A 73 -1.96 -7.18 0.06
C PHE A 73 -2.01 -7.26 -1.45
N GLU A 74 -2.83 -8.11 -1.97
CA GLU A 74 -3.05 -8.15 -3.40
C GLU A 74 -3.66 -6.86 -3.89
N ARG A 75 -4.57 -6.30 -3.15
CA ARG A 75 -5.12 -5.02 -3.51
C ARG A 75 -4.07 -3.94 -3.53
N VAL A 76 -3.24 -3.93 -2.49
CA VAL A 76 -2.14 -2.97 -2.42
C VAL A 76 -1.15 -3.26 -3.54
N ALA A 77 -0.87 -4.51 -3.78
CA ALA A 77 0.08 -4.91 -4.82
C ALA A 77 -0.44 -4.62 -6.22
N GLN A 78 -1.71 -4.89 -6.47
CA GLN A 78 -2.30 -4.58 -7.76
C GLN A 78 -2.26 -3.10 -8.03
N ILE A 79 -2.31 -2.39 -7.00
CA ILE A 79 -2.17 -0.99 -7.06
C ILE A 79 -0.77 -0.61 -7.40
N THR A 80 0.15 -1.42 -7.03
CA THR A 80 1.53 -1.13 -7.29
C THR A 80 2.05 -1.83 -8.49
N VAL A 81 1.44 -2.75 -9.05
CA VAL A 81 1.96 -3.59 -10.00
C VAL A 81 2.59 -3.41 -11.11
N SER A 82 2.27 -3.68 -11.04
CA SER A 82 2.69 -4.02 -11.52
C SER A 82 3.35 -4.53 -11.49
N LYS A 83 3.36 -5.21 -11.62
CA LYS A 83 3.94 -6.05 -11.31
C LYS A 83 4.68 -6.60 -11.06
N ASP A 84 4.75 -6.87 -11.12
CA ASP A 84 5.47 -7.71 -10.71
C ASP A 84 5.67 -8.39 -10.78
N GLY A 85 5.18 -8.27 -11.42
CA GLY A 85 5.42 -9.19 -11.25
C GLY A 85 5.33 -9.61 -11.41
N ASP A 86 5.00 -9.61 -11.83
CA ASP A 86 4.90 -10.22 -11.63
C ASP A 86 4.85 -10.26 -11.95
N GLU A 87 4.52 -10.10 -12.59
CA GLU A 87 4.36 -10.49 -12.60
C GLU A 87 4.25 -10.33 -12.98
N ASN A 88 3.83 -10.10 -13.78
CA ASN A 88 3.53 -10.26 -13.84
C ASN A 88 3.25 -9.90 -14.33
N PRO A 89 3.21 -9.80 -15.04
CA PRO A 89 2.87 -9.82 -15.23
C PRO A 89 2.26 -9.46 -15.52
N LYS A 90 2.00 -9.23 -15.98
CA LYS A 90 1.49 -9.22 -15.80
C LYS A 90 1.44 -8.62 -15.97
N HIS A 91 1.27 -7.99 -16.23
CA HIS A 91 1.11 -7.60 -15.84
C HIS A 91 1.36 -6.95 -16.06
N SER A 92 1.36 -6.95 -17.07
CA SER A 92 1.69 -6.74 -16.77
C SER A 92 1.50 -6.14 -16.91
N GLU A 93 1.43 -5.82 -17.46
CA GLU A 93 1.37 -5.66 -17.10
C GLU A 93 1.39 -5.12 -16.97
N ASN A 94 1.02 -4.75 -17.76
CA ASN A 94 0.99 -4.59 -17.11
C ASN A 94 1.14 -4.04 -16.96
N ASN A 95 1.11 -3.81 -17.62
CA ASN A 95 1.28 -3.71 -16.99
C ASN A 95 1.50 -3.35 -16.85
N ASP A 96 1.47 -3.12 -17.66
CA ASP A 96 1.80 -3.25 -17.09
C ASP A 96 1.70 -3.20 -16.91
#